data_d5af70c8e5ccaa44ea0505c575618fcb
#
_entry.id   d5af70c8e5ccaa44ea0505c575618fcb
#
_cell.length_a   1.000
_cell.length_b   1.000
_cell.length_c   1.000
_cell.angle_alpha   90.00
_cell.angle_beta   90.00
_cell.angle_gamma   90.00
#
_symmetry.space_group_name_H-M   'P 1'
#
loop_
_entity.id
_entity.type
_entity.pdbx_description
1 polymer ?
#
loop_
_entity_poly.entity_id
_entity_poly.type
_entity_poly.pdbx_seq_one_letter_code
_entity_poly.pdbx_strand_id
1 'polypeptide(L)'
;MERHSKGVVENLCYAHIFFTDVPKKTDYDNNSDVLSIDVVTDQSPLESLRGISGYEPRFAGVVWSLTPDIQADIGLSVTKIHHWDNRPQDSNPTYAGIKQISFVSKRHNLGTEIFHARYLAHASIAREHHGMQAYAQNFDIDIIYGSSSDGFEINAISELWFATKEDWNEHFYLDTSSPEVIKRDTETFIDFEKTQSAIVTEITHRK
;
A
#
# COMPACT_ATOMS: atom_id res chain seq x y z
N MET A 1 8.75 11.56 31.23
CA MET A 1 8.45 12.17 29.94
C MET A 1 7.42 11.26 29.27
N GLU A 2 6.15 11.54 29.49
CA GLU A 2 5.04 10.71 28.98
C GLU A 2 4.93 10.87 27.46
N ARG A 3 5.17 9.79 26.72
CA ARG A 3 4.83 9.74 25.29
C ARG A 3 3.32 9.56 25.20
N HIS A 4 2.63 10.62 24.86
CA HIS A 4 1.25 10.54 24.42
C HIS A 4 1.23 9.65 23.16
N SER A 5 0.71 8.44 23.29
CA SER A 5 0.30 7.65 22.15
C SER A 5 -0.84 8.42 21.48
N LYS A 6 -0.56 9.07 20.35
CA LYS A 6 -1.63 9.52 19.46
C LYS A 6 -2.42 8.26 19.10
N GLY A 7 -3.70 8.22 19.47
CA GLY A 7 -4.57 7.12 19.12
C GLY A 7 -4.51 6.84 17.63
N VAL A 8 -4.59 5.59 17.25
CA VAL A 8 -4.70 5.14 15.86
C VAL A 8 -5.96 5.80 15.29
N VAL A 9 -5.81 6.61 14.25
CA VAL A 9 -6.96 7.27 13.60
C VAL A 9 -7.33 6.42 12.38
N GLU A 10 -8.52 5.86 12.42
CA GLU A 10 -9.14 5.17 11.29
C GLU A 10 -9.86 6.20 10.41
N ASN A 11 -9.57 6.19 9.13
CA ASN A 11 -10.19 7.11 8.17
C ASN A 11 -10.81 6.33 7.02
N LEU A 12 -12.07 6.60 6.73
CA LEU A 12 -12.70 6.15 5.49
C LEU A 12 -12.09 6.94 4.34
N CYS A 13 -11.62 6.24 3.31
CA CYS A 13 -11.19 6.83 2.05
C CYS A 13 -11.52 5.90 0.88
N TYR A 14 -11.23 6.36 -0.33
CA TYR A 14 -11.51 5.62 -1.56
C TYR A 14 -10.23 5.40 -2.34
N ALA A 15 -10.07 4.18 -2.86
CA ALA A 15 -8.99 3.79 -3.75
C ALA A 15 -9.56 3.52 -5.15
N HIS A 16 -9.10 4.28 -6.14
CA HIS A 16 -9.53 4.17 -7.53
C HIS A 16 -8.37 3.57 -8.32
N ILE A 17 -8.55 2.34 -8.79
CA ILE A 17 -7.50 1.53 -9.43
C ILE A 17 -7.63 1.66 -10.94
N PHE A 18 -6.51 1.95 -11.60
CA PHE A 18 -6.37 2.05 -13.04
C PHE A 18 -5.49 0.91 -13.56
N PHE A 19 -5.98 0.21 -14.59
CA PHE A 19 -5.21 -0.88 -15.21
C PHE A 19 -4.32 -0.39 -16.34
N THR A 20 -4.58 0.79 -16.90
CA THR A 20 -3.82 1.37 -18.01
C THR A 20 -3.44 2.82 -17.71
N ASP A 21 -4.22 3.76 -18.16
CA ASP A 21 -3.90 5.19 -18.12
C ASP A 21 -4.23 5.82 -16.77
N VAL A 22 -3.22 6.13 -15.96
CA VAL A 22 -3.40 6.84 -14.70
C VAL A 22 -3.53 8.33 -14.99
N PRO A 23 -4.56 9.01 -14.46
CA PRO A 23 -4.72 10.45 -14.61
C PRO A 23 -3.52 11.21 -14.03
N LYS A 24 -3.19 12.35 -14.66
CA LYS A 24 -2.12 13.23 -14.19
C LYS A 24 -2.61 14.07 -13.01
N LYS A 25 -1.68 14.56 -12.20
CA LYS A 25 -2.01 15.50 -11.10
C LYS A 25 -2.82 16.70 -11.59
N THR A 26 -2.49 17.24 -12.77
CA THR A 26 -3.18 18.38 -13.38
C THR A 26 -4.67 18.14 -13.64
N ASP A 27 -5.08 16.89 -13.80
CA ASP A 27 -6.49 16.54 -14.04
C ASP A 27 -7.33 16.75 -12.77
N TYR A 28 -6.66 16.88 -11.60
CA TYR A 28 -7.28 17.06 -10.29
C TYR A 28 -6.89 18.36 -9.56
N ASP A 29 -6.22 19.33 -10.24
CA ASP A 29 -5.75 20.57 -9.60
C ASP A 29 -6.86 21.36 -8.87
N ASN A 30 -8.11 21.20 -9.31
CA ASN A 30 -9.28 21.81 -8.68
C ASN A 30 -10.10 20.85 -7.80
N ASN A 31 -9.66 19.61 -7.63
CA ASN A 31 -10.36 18.61 -6.83
C ASN A 31 -9.70 18.45 -5.46
N SER A 32 -10.28 19.10 -4.44
CA SER A 32 -9.76 19.06 -3.07
C SER A 32 -9.91 17.71 -2.39
N ASP A 33 -10.70 16.82 -2.96
CA ASP A 33 -10.99 15.51 -2.38
C ASP A 33 -9.95 14.46 -2.79
N VAL A 34 -9.12 14.74 -3.79
CA VAL A 34 -7.98 13.88 -4.14
C VAL A 34 -6.87 14.07 -3.11
N LEU A 35 -6.44 12.97 -2.49
CA LEU A 35 -5.39 12.92 -1.48
C LEU A 35 -4.01 12.70 -2.09
N SER A 36 -3.90 11.70 -2.95
CA SER A 36 -2.66 11.36 -3.65
C SER A 36 -2.93 10.51 -4.90
N ILE A 37 -1.94 10.47 -5.77
CA ILE A 37 -1.89 9.63 -6.97
C ILE A 37 -0.63 8.78 -6.88
N ASP A 38 -0.79 7.49 -6.99
CA ASP A 38 0.28 6.50 -7.07
C ASP A 38 0.39 5.99 -8.49
N VAL A 39 1.53 6.22 -9.13
CA VAL A 39 1.79 5.76 -10.49
C VAL A 39 2.84 4.67 -10.46
N VAL A 40 2.54 3.52 -11.05
CA VAL A 40 3.50 2.41 -11.18
C VAL A 40 4.73 2.89 -11.95
N THR A 41 5.91 2.58 -11.42
CA THR A 41 7.20 3.02 -11.96
C THR A 41 8.16 1.84 -12.12
N ASP A 42 9.47 2.06 -12.11
CA ASP A 42 10.50 1.02 -12.21
C ASP A 42 10.33 -0.06 -11.12
N GLN A 43 10.16 -1.31 -11.54
CA GLN A 43 9.97 -2.45 -10.65
C GLN A 43 11.29 -3.11 -10.23
N SER A 44 12.43 -2.64 -10.69
CA SER A 44 13.75 -3.23 -10.40
C SER A 44 14.04 -3.39 -8.89
N PRO A 45 13.60 -2.51 -7.98
CA PRO A 45 13.78 -2.73 -6.55
C PRO A 45 13.02 -3.96 -6.03
N LEU A 46 11.79 -4.16 -6.51
CA LEU A 46 10.95 -5.30 -6.12
C LEU A 46 11.46 -6.61 -6.73
N GLU A 47 11.89 -6.55 -7.98
CA GLU A 47 12.51 -7.69 -8.67
C GLU A 47 13.77 -8.16 -7.96
N SER A 48 14.66 -7.21 -7.60
CA SER A 48 15.89 -7.50 -6.84
C SER A 48 15.57 -8.15 -5.49
N LEU A 49 14.61 -7.59 -4.74
CA LEU A 49 14.21 -8.13 -3.44
C LEU A 49 13.67 -9.57 -3.53
N ARG A 50 12.95 -9.88 -4.59
CA ARG A 50 12.28 -11.19 -4.80
C ARG A 50 13.12 -12.18 -5.59
N GLY A 51 14.24 -11.75 -6.16
CA GLY A 51 15.09 -12.59 -7.03
C GLY A 51 14.35 -13.02 -8.33
N ILE A 52 13.52 -12.15 -8.89
CA ILE A 52 12.76 -12.36 -10.14
C ILE A 52 13.15 -11.31 -11.17
N SER A 53 12.70 -11.45 -12.40
CA SER A 53 12.93 -10.48 -13.48
C SER A 53 11.72 -10.41 -14.41
N GLY A 54 11.50 -9.24 -15.01
CA GLY A 54 10.40 -9.03 -15.96
C GLY A 54 9.03 -9.03 -15.28
N TYR A 55 8.97 -8.58 -14.02
CA TYR A 55 7.73 -8.48 -13.27
C TYR A 55 6.93 -7.25 -13.72
N GLU A 56 5.71 -7.49 -14.18
CA GLU A 56 4.76 -6.44 -14.55
C GLU A 56 3.54 -6.50 -13.61
N PRO A 57 3.29 -5.43 -12.82
CA PRO A 57 2.06 -5.33 -12.03
C PRO A 57 0.83 -5.31 -12.93
N ARG A 58 -0.29 -5.87 -12.46
CA ARG A 58 -1.56 -5.89 -13.20
C ARG A 58 -2.33 -4.57 -13.16
N PHE A 59 -1.78 -3.53 -12.58
CA PHE A 59 -2.36 -2.19 -12.49
C PHE A 59 -1.32 -1.14 -12.82
N ALA A 60 -1.76 0.00 -13.30
CA ALA A 60 -0.90 1.13 -13.66
C ALA A 60 -0.79 2.17 -12.53
N GLY A 61 -1.79 2.25 -11.65
CA GLY A 61 -1.75 3.14 -10.50
C GLY A 61 -3.04 3.20 -9.71
N VAL A 62 -3.03 4.04 -8.68
CA VAL A 62 -4.14 4.26 -7.75
C VAL A 62 -4.31 5.75 -7.49
N VAL A 63 -5.54 6.24 -7.56
CA VAL A 63 -5.90 7.57 -7.04
C VAL A 63 -6.62 7.39 -5.72
N TRP A 64 -6.13 8.08 -4.69
CA TRP A 64 -6.75 8.10 -3.35
C TRP A 64 -7.58 9.35 -3.18
N SER A 65 -8.79 9.22 -2.67
CA SER A 65 -9.70 10.35 -2.50
C SER A 65 -10.55 10.24 -1.23
N LEU A 66 -11.23 11.35 -0.90
CA LEU A 66 -12.23 11.43 0.17
C LEU A 66 -13.66 11.13 -0.33
N THR A 67 -13.86 11.05 -1.65
CA THR A 67 -15.16 10.80 -2.28
C THR A 67 -15.07 9.72 -3.35
N PRO A 68 -16.17 9.01 -3.66
CA PRO A 68 -16.18 7.93 -4.65
C PRO A 68 -16.23 8.41 -6.12
N ASP A 69 -16.22 9.72 -6.38
CA ASP A 69 -16.64 10.31 -7.67
C ASP A 69 -15.56 10.28 -8.76
N ILE A 70 -14.48 9.51 -8.58
CA ILE A 70 -13.42 9.35 -9.58
C ILE A 70 -13.73 8.13 -10.44
N GLN A 71 -13.76 8.32 -11.76
CA GLN A 71 -13.96 7.23 -12.70
C GLN A 71 -12.64 6.48 -12.93
N ALA A 72 -12.62 5.18 -12.62
CA ALA A 72 -11.48 4.27 -12.79
C ALA A 72 -12.00 2.87 -13.20
N ASP A 73 -11.10 1.91 -13.35
CA ASP A 73 -11.49 0.51 -13.67
C ASP A 73 -12.15 -0.18 -12.46
N ILE A 74 -11.62 0.08 -11.25
CA ILE A 74 -12.20 -0.39 -9.98
C ILE A 74 -12.20 0.76 -8.98
N GLY A 75 -13.34 0.96 -8.30
CA GLY A 75 -13.45 1.83 -7.13
C GLY A 75 -13.72 1.03 -5.87
N LEU A 76 -12.94 1.33 -4.83
CA LEU A 76 -13.03 0.68 -3.53
C LEU A 76 -13.30 1.74 -2.45
N SER A 77 -14.17 1.43 -1.47
CA SER A 77 -14.12 2.08 -0.17
C SER A 77 -13.22 1.28 0.76
N VAL A 78 -12.43 1.94 1.58
CA VAL A 78 -11.48 1.30 2.48
C VAL A 78 -11.40 2.06 3.81
N THR A 79 -11.18 1.33 4.90
CA THR A 79 -10.78 1.90 6.17
C THR A 79 -9.25 1.93 6.24
N LYS A 80 -8.66 3.13 6.31
CA LYS A 80 -7.20 3.34 6.32
C LYS A 80 -6.70 3.61 7.72
N ILE A 81 -5.67 2.86 8.12
CA ILE A 81 -4.91 3.07 9.37
C ILE A 81 -3.46 3.39 9.02
N HIS A 82 -2.97 4.55 9.46
CA HIS A 82 -1.54 4.83 9.52
C HIS A 82 -0.98 4.32 10.85
N HIS A 83 -0.21 3.23 10.82
CA HIS A 83 0.45 2.69 12.01
C HIS A 83 1.59 3.58 12.49
N TRP A 84 2.33 4.17 11.55
CA TRP A 84 3.28 5.26 11.77
C TRP A 84 3.51 6.02 10.47
N ASP A 85 3.91 7.29 10.61
CA ASP A 85 4.34 8.14 9.50
C ASP A 85 5.42 9.10 10.00
N ASN A 86 6.67 8.79 9.65
CA ASN A 86 7.85 9.58 9.97
C ASN A 86 8.41 10.29 8.72
N ARG A 87 7.62 10.38 7.65
CA ARG A 87 8.02 11.06 6.42
C ARG A 87 8.20 12.55 6.67
N PRO A 88 9.21 13.19 6.04
CA PRO A 88 9.37 14.62 6.12
C PRO A 88 8.12 15.36 5.64
N GLN A 89 7.79 16.45 6.33
CA GLN A 89 6.74 17.37 5.92
C GLN A 89 7.38 18.41 5.00
N ASP A 90 7.67 18.05 3.76
CA ASP A 90 8.21 18.98 2.78
C ASP A 90 7.13 19.55 1.86
N SER A 91 7.46 20.57 1.08
CA SER A 91 6.57 21.19 0.10
C SER A 91 6.55 20.48 -1.25
N ASN A 92 7.41 19.47 -1.45
CA ASN A 92 7.44 18.72 -2.69
C ASN A 92 6.20 17.80 -2.74
N PRO A 93 5.35 17.92 -3.77
CA PRO A 93 4.20 17.04 -3.90
C PRO A 93 4.59 15.60 -4.23
N THR A 94 5.77 15.37 -4.80
CA THR A 94 6.25 14.04 -5.15
C THR A 94 7.10 13.48 -4.02
N TYR A 95 6.73 12.31 -3.52
CA TYR A 95 7.55 11.61 -2.53
C TYR A 95 8.86 11.16 -3.17
N ALA A 96 9.98 11.58 -2.56
CA ALA A 96 11.31 11.35 -3.11
C ALA A 96 11.87 9.94 -2.84
N GLY A 97 11.27 9.20 -1.90
CA GLY A 97 11.66 7.85 -1.53
C GLY A 97 10.99 6.78 -2.41
N ILE A 98 11.00 5.55 -1.91
CA ILE A 98 10.30 4.42 -2.53
C ILE A 98 9.01 4.17 -1.78
N LYS A 99 7.91 4.06 -2.52
CA LYS A 99 6.64 3.53 -2.02
C LYS A 99 6.33 2.21 -2.68
N GLN A 100 5.97 1.20 -1.88
CA GLN A 100 5.33 -0.02 -2.35
C GLN A 100 3.85 0.00 -2.01
N ILE A 101 3.01 -0.38 -2.96
CA ILE A 101 1.61 -0.76 -2.73
C ILE A 101 1.48 -2.26 -2.95
N SER A 102 0.70 -2.92 -2.08
CA SER A 102 0.36 -4.32 -2.24
C SER A 102 -1.15 -4.51 -2.10
N PHE A 103 -1.79 -5.02 -3.15
CA PHE A 103 -3.14 -5.55 -3.10
C PHE A 103 -3.09 -6.97 -2.56
N VAL A 104 -3.46 -7.11 -1.29
CA VAL A 104 -3.30 -8.35 -0.54
C VAL A 104 -4.52 -9.22 -0.74
N SER A 105 -4.29 -10.44 -1.20
CA SER A 105 -5.30 -11.50 -1.25
C SER A 105 -5.16 -12.40 -0.02
N LYS A 106 -6.28 -12.68 0.65
CA LYS A 106 -6.28 -13.61 1.79
C LYS A 106 -6.22 -15.06 1.33
N ARG A 107 -5.71 -15.92 2.16
CA ARG A 107 -5.79 -17.37 1.92
C ARG A 107 -7.25 -17.81 1.84
N HIS A 108 -7.55 -18.66 0.85
CA HIS A 108 -8.92 -19.13 0.56
C HIS A 108 -9.63 -19.82 1.75
N ASN A 109 -8.85 -20.42 2.66
CA ASN A 109 -9.36 -21.12 3.83
C ASN A 109 -9.57 -20.24 5.06
N LEU A 110 -9.35 -18.92 4.95
CA LEU A 110 -9.56 -17.98 6.06
C LEU A 110 -10.86 -17.22 5.92
N GLY A 111 -11.63 -17.16 7.01
CA GLY A 111 -12.72 -16.18 7.15
C GLY A 111 -12.19 -14.75 7.23
N THR A 112 -13.01 -13.80 6.76
CA THR A 112 -12.63 -12.38 6.70
C THR A 112 -12.22 -11.82 8.06
N GLU A 113 -12.93 -12.12 9.13
CA GLU A 113 -12.62 -11.65 10.49
C GLU A 113 -11.24 -12.14 10.98
N ILE A 114 -10.90 -13.41 10.70
CA ILE A 114 -9.59 -13.96 11.09
C ILE A 114 -8.48 -13.32 10.25
N PHE A 115 -8.73 -13.13 8.96
CA PHE A 115 -7.79 -12.43 8.08
C PHE A 115 -7.53 -11.01 8.59
N HIS A 116 -8.58 -10.22 8.88
CA HIS A 116 -8.46 -8.85 9.39
C HIS A 116 -7.67 -8.81 10.69
N ALA A 117 -8.00 -9.70 11.66
CA ALA A 117 -7.28 -9.74 12.93
C ALA A 117 -5.78 -10.00 12.75
N ARG A 118 -5.40 -10.95 11.89
CA ARG A 118 -3.98 -11.26 11.60
C ARG A 118 -3.30 -10.14 10.82
N TYR A 119 -3.99 -9.59 9.82
CA TYR A 119 -3.47 -8.49 8.99
C TYR A 119 -3.16 -7.26 9.85
N LEU A 120 -4.07 -6.87 10.75
CA LEU A 120 -3.83 -5.75 11.67
C LEU A 120 -2.72 -6.05 12.67
N ALA A 121 -2.68 -7.26 13.23
CA ALA A 121 -1.63 -7.67 14.17
C ALA A 121 -0.23 -7.68 13.54
N HIS A 122 -0.13 -7.95 12.22
CA HIS A 122 1.12 -7.90 11.47
C HIS A 122 1.86 -6.56 11.59
N ALA A 123 1.17 -5.45 11.81
CA ALA A 123 1.79 -4.13 11.90
C ALA A 123 2.87 -4.03 12.99
N SER A 124 2.72 -4.73 14.12
CA SER A 124 3.74 -4.77 15.17
C SER A 124 4.98 -5.53 14.73
N ILE A 125 4.80 -6.67 14.06
CA ILE A 125 5.89 -7.48 13.51
C ILE A 125 6.62 -6.70 12.40
N ALA A 126 5.86 -6.06 11.51
CA ALA A 126 6.42 -5.23 10.45
C ALA A 126 7.29 -4.08 11.02
N ARG A 127 6.87 -3.47 12.14
CA ARG A 127 7.64 -2.40 12.80
C ARG A 127 8.98 -2.87 13.36
N GLU A 128 9.05 -4.11 13.82
CA GLU A 128 10.26 -4.69 14.42
C GLU A 128 11.23 -5.23 13.36
N HIS A 129 10.75 -5.53 12.16
CA HIS A 129 11.52 -6.28 11.16
C HIS A 129 11.74 -5.55 9.83
N HIS A 130 11.09 -4.39 9.60
CA HIS A 130 11.28 -3.56 8.41
C HIS A 130 11.73 -2.14 8.77
N GLY A 131 12.64 -1.58 7.97
CA GLY A 131 13.11 -0.20 8.10
C GLY A 131 12.21 0.84 7.43
N MET A 132 10.92 0.61 7.40
CA MET A 132 9.95 1.52 6.77
C MET A 132 9.86 2.85 7.50
N GLN A 133 9.88 3.95 6.73
CA GLN A 133 9.67 5.30 7.24
C GLN A 133 8.19 5.55 7.59
N ALA A 134 7.28 4.96 6.82
CA ALA A 134 5.85 4.98 7.10
C ALA A 134 5.19 3.66 6.70
N TYR A 135 4.09 3.32 7.36
CA TYR A 135 3.29 2.14 7.06
C TYR A 135 1.82 2.41 7.28
N ALA A 136 1.01 2.07 6.27
CA ALA A 136 -0.43 2.09 6.35
C ALA A 136 -1.04 0.76 5.91
N GLN A 137 -2.14 0.40 6.55
CA GLN A 137 -2.99 -0.71 6.16
C GLN A 137 -4.38 -0.18 5.82
N ASN A 138 -4.94 -0.68 4.72
CA ASN A 138 -6.30 -0.43 4.31
C ASN A 138 -7.04 -1.76 4.32
N PHE A 139 -8.17 -1.80 4.98
CA PHE A 139 -9.01 -2.98 5.18
C PHE A 139 -10.49 -2.60 5.10
N ASP A 140 -11.41 -3.52 5.41
CA ASP A 140 -12.85 -3.34 5.20
C ASP A 140 -13.14 -2.88 3.77
N ILE A 141 -12.63 -3.69 2.82
CA ILE A 141 -12.71 -3.39 1.39
C ILE A 141 -14.12 -3.67 0.88
N ASP A 142 -14.79 -2.64 0.37
CA ASP A 142 -16.04 -2.77 -0.39
C ASP A 142 -15.82 -2.27 -1.83
N ILE A 143 -16.21 -3.07 -2.82
CA ILE A 143 -16.19 -2.67 -4.23
C ILE A 143 -17.39 -1.78 -4.49
N ILE A 144 -17.15 -0.52 -4.87
CA ILE A 144 -18.18 0.47 -5.17
C ILE A 144 -18.63 0.34 -6.63
N TYR A 145 -17.67 0.14 -7.52
CA TYR A 145 -17.91 -0.07 -8.95
C TYR A 145 -16.74 -0.83 -9.57
N GLY A 146 -16.98 -1.34 -10.77
CA GLY A 146 -16.03 -2.19 -11.49
C GLY A 146 -16.08 -3.63 -10.97
N SER A 147 -15.26 -4.46 -11.55
CA SER A 147 -15.07 -5.84 -11.09
C SER A 147 -13.61 -6.21 -11.23
N SER A 148 -13.08 -6.92 -10.25
CA SER A 148 -11.77 -7.54 -10.41
C SER A 148 -11.86 -8.62 -11.49
N SER A 149 -10.99 -8.50 -12.49
CA SER A 149 -10.82 -9.58 -13.49
C SER A 149 -10.21 -10.82 -12.83
N ASP A 150 -10.34 -11.97 -13.48
CA ASP A 150 -9.88 -13.28 -12.98
C ASP A 150 -8.51 -13.21 -12.29
N GLY A 151 -8.51 -13.55 -10.99
CA GLY A 151 -7.30 -13.65 -10.17
C GLY A 151 -6.79 -12.34 -9.55
N PHE A 152 -7.55 -11.24 -9.61
CA PHE A 152 -7.23 -9.99 -8.90
C PHE A 152 -8.20 -9.80 -7.72
N GLU A 153 -8.00 -10.59 -6.66
CA GLU A 153 -8.82 -10.50 -5.45
C GLU A 153 -8.15 -9.55 -4.45
N ILE A 154 -8.87 -8.52 -4.00
CA ILE A 154 -8.37 -7.52 -3.04
C ILE A 154 -9.11 -7.67 -1.73
N ASN A 155 -8.41 -8.11 -0.68
CA ASN A 155 -8.96 -8.20 0.67
C ASN A 155 -8.38 -7.15 1.63
N ALA A 156 -7.22 -6.58 1.28
CA ALA A 156 -6.59 -5.46 1.96
C ALA A 156 -5.60 -4.75 1.02
N ILE A 157 -5.16 -3.54 1.39
CA ILE A 157 -4.10 -2.83 0.68
C ILE A 157 -3.04 -2.39 1.69
N SER A 158 -1.79 -2.81 1.49
CA SER A 158 -0.65 -2.34 2.29
C SER A 158 0.11 -1.24 1.54
N GLU A 159 0.51 -0.21 2.27
CA GLU A 159 1.34 0.87 1.76
C GLU A 159 2.59 0.99 2.63
N LEU A 160 3.75 0.85 2.02
CA LEU A 160 5.06 0.84 2.66
C LEU A 160 5.91 1.96 2.06
N TRP A 161 6.49 2.83 2.89
CA TRP A 161 7.38 3.92 2.45
C TRP A 161 8.76 3.75 3.03
N PHE A 162 9.78 3.89 2.17
CA PHE A 162 11.21 3.91 2.52
C PHE A 162 11.81 5.24 2.09
N ALA A 163 12.71 5.80 2.89
CA ALA A 163 13.22 7.14 2.67
C ALA A 163 14.01 7.29 1.36
N THR A 164 14.75 6.23 0.97
CA THR A 164 15.56 6.20 -0.25
C THR A 164 15.55 4.80 -0.88
N LYS A 165 16.14 4.68 -2.08
CA LYS A 165 16.39 3.38 -2.72
C LYS A 165 17.42 2.56 -1.96
N GLU A 166 18.38 3.22 -1.35
CA GLU A 166 19.38 2.60 -0.48
C GLU A 166 18.72 1.99 0.76
N ASP A 167 17.83 2.75 1.43
CA ASP A 167 17.07 2.23 2.57
C ASP A 167 16.19 1.03 2.18
N TRP A 168 15.58 1.05 0.99
CA TRP A 168 14.87 -0.12 0.48
C TRP A 168 15.80 -1.33 0.36
N ASN A 169 16.96 -1.17 -0.26
CA ASN A 169 17.87 -2.28 -0.53
C ASN A 169 18.50 -2.84 0.74
N GLU A 170 18.84 -1.97 1.72
CA GLU A 170 19.60 -2.34 2.90
C GLU A 170 18.74 -2.63 4.12
N HIS A 171 17.54 -2.00 4.19
CA HIS A 171 16.69 -2.04 5.36
C HIS A 171 15.26 -2.53 5.08
N PHE A 172 14.99 -3.11 3.87
CA PHE A 172 13.69 -3.78 3.70
C PHE A 172 13.50 -4.81 4.81
N TYR A 173 14.58 -5.52 5.17
CA TYR A 173 14.67 -6.33 6.39
C TYR A 173 15.77 -5.76 7.28
N LEU A 174 15.48 -5.55 8.57
CA LEU A 174 16.42 -4.92 9.50
C LEU A 174 17.58 -5.82 9.93
N ASP A 175 17.39 -7.14 9.88
CA ASP A 175 18.43 -8.11 10.20
C ASP A 175 18.25 -9.43 9.44
N THR A 176 19.18 -10.35 9.61
CA THR A 176 19.21 -11.64 8.91
C THR A 176 18.09 -12.60 9.30
N SER A 177 17.43 -12.39 10.45
CA SER A 177 16.30 -13.21 10.91
C SER A 177 14.95 -12.68 10.43
N SER A 178 14.89 -11.39 10.09
CA SER A 178 13.67 -10.69 9.71
C SER A 178 12.92 -11.32 8.53
N PRO A 179 13.59 -11.78 7.44
CA PRO A 179 12.88 -12.44 6.34
C PRO A 179 12.08 -13.67 6.79
N GLU A 180 12.65 -14.50 7.64
CA GLU A 180 11.99 -15.73 8.11
C GLU A 180 10.83 -15.41 9.06
N VAL A 181 10.98 -14.41 9.94
CA VAL A 181 9.92 -13.98 10.86
C VAL A 181 8.73 -13.43 10.09
N ILE A 182 8.98 -12.50 9.15
CA ILE A 182 7.96 -11.90 8.30
C ILE A 182 7.26 -12.97 7.47
N LYS A 183 8.01 -13.87 6.83
CA LYS A 183 7.46 -14.96 6.02
C LYS A 183 6.55 -15.85 6.86
N ARG A 184 7.01 -16.32 8.02
CA ARG A 184 6.24 -17.21 8.91
C ARG A 184 4.92 -16.56 9.35
N ASP A 185 4.91 -15.26 9.61
CA ASP A 185 3.72 -14.54 9.98
C ASP A 185 2.77 -14.39 8.79
N THR A 186 3.27 -13.81 7.69
CA THR A 186 2.45 -13.45 6.53
C THR A 186 1.89 -14.67 5.79
N GLU A 187 2.62 -15.77 5.68
CA GLU A 187 2.11 -16.99 5.04
C GLU A 187 0.95 -17.64 5.79
N THR A 188 0.66 -17.21 7.03
CA THR A 188 -0.52 -17.68 7.76
C THR A 188 -1.82 -17.07 7.26
N PHE A 189 -1.77 -15.91 6.56
CA PHE A 189 -2.97 -15.20 6.14
C PHE A 189 -2.94 -14.66 4.69
N ILE A 190 -1.75 -14.48 4.06
CA ILE A 190 -1.60 -13.98 2.69
C ILE A 190 -1.54 -15.15 1.70
N ASP A 191 -2.28 -15.01 0.59
CA ASP A 191 -2.10 -15.79 -0.63
C ASP A 191 -1.14 -15.02 -1.56
N PHE A 192 0.15 -15.40 -1.54
CA PHE A 192 1.19 -14.70 -2.30
C PHE A 192 1.07 -14.89 -3.81
N GLU A 193 0.43 -15.97 -4.28
CA GLU A 193 0.24 -16.22 -5.71
C GLU A 193 -0.76 -15.23 -6.33
N LYS A 194 -1.73 -14.78 -5.50
CA LYS A 194 -2.77 -13.82 -5.92
C LYS A 194 -2.46 -12.39 -5.55
N THR A 195 -1.60 -12.17 -4.55
CA THR A 195 -1.22 -10.84 -4.09
C THR A 195 -0.41 -10.11 -5.15
N GLN A 196 -0.80 -8.88 -5.47
CA GLN A 196 -0.11 -8.02 -6.43
C GLN A 196 0.58 -6.88 -5.68
N SER A 197 1.86 -6.67 -5.96
CA SER A 197 2.62 -5.55 -5.38
C SER A 197 3.25 -4.72 -6.49
N ALA A 198 3.41 -3.44 -6.26
CA ALA A 198 4.15 -2.58 -7.18
C ALA A 198 4.93 -1.51 -6.44
N ILE A 199 6.07 -1.12 -7.01
CA ILE A 199 6.74 0.13 -6.70
C ILE A 199 6.02 1.23 -7.44
N VAL A 200 5.69 2.32 -6.72
CA VAL A 200 4.97 3.46 -7.26
C VAL A 200 5.67 4.76 -6.90
N THR A 201 5.47 5.77 -7.73
CA THR A 201 5.76 7.17 -7.39
C THR A 201 4.49 7.79 -6.82
N GLU A 202 4.55 8.23 -5.57
CA GLU A 202 3.45 8.95 -4.92
C GLU A 202 3.52 10.44 -5.21
N ILE A 203 2.43 11.01 -5.70
CA ILE A 203 2.22 12.44 -5.91
C ILE A 203 1.10 12.89 -4.98
N THR A 204 1.44 13.61 -3.93
CA THR A 204 0.44 14.11 -2.97
C THR A 204 -0.28 15.34 -3.50
N HIS A 205 -1.59 15.42 -3.23
CA HIS A 205 -2.43 16.56 -3.58
C HIS A 205 -2.62 17.48 -2.37
N ARG A 206 -1.49 17.94 -1.80
CA ARG A 206 -1.54 18.87 -0.65
C ARG A 206 -1.95 20.26 -1.11
N LYS A 207 -2.91 20.84 -0.40
CA LYS A 207 -3.19 22.29 -0.42
C LYS A 207 -2.24 23.02 0.50
#